data_1f26307707545659a1876a75032117e5
#
_entry.id   1f26307707545659a1876a75032117e5
#
_cell.length_a   1.000
_cell.length_b   1.000
_cell.length_c   1.000
_cell.angle_alpha   90.00
_cell.angle_beta   90.00
_cell.angle_gamma   90.00
#
_symmetry.space_group_name_H-M   'P 1'
#
loop_
_entity.id
_entity.type
_entity.pdbx_description
1 polymer ?
#
loop_
_entity_poly.entity_id
_entity_poly.type
_entity_poly.pdbx_seq_one_letter_code
_entity_poly.pdbx_strand_id
1 'polypeptide(L)'
;NLRRRGRWEQNSCPSAAVRGSIFRVKIITEEKCAGYSRYGHPERPARVTDTVALLENQNELPIIWAAPGEVADEQILRAHAPELLARLKIPQDFDADTPFYENISDYARASVAAALDALKAARNGENVFSLMRPPGHHATRKKSMGFCYLNNIAIAALEALATGSIRVAVFDFDVHHGNGTEDILLNQEGVAFFSIHQFPAYPGTGEKNVGKNCFNYPVAPSVPRETYRATLARALADLKKFQPEIVAVSVGFDAYARDPLAQGSLLAEDFFWLGQELRALKIPFFSLLEGGYSRDLPELIFAYLKGVEGK
;
A
#
# COMPACT_ATOMS: atom_id res chain seq x y z
N ASN A 1 -22.53 29.06 10.78
CA ASN A 1 -22.37 29.69 9.47
C ASN A 1 -20.92 29.98 9.18
N LEU A 2 -20.20 29.03 8.65
CA LEU A 2 -18.98 29.27 7.87
C LEU A 2 -18.80 28.05 6.95
N ARG A 3 -19.18 28.24 5.71
CA ARG A 3 -18.88 27.33 4.60
C ARG A 3 -17.37 27.36 4.38
N ARG A 4 -16.65 26.31 4.77
CA ARG A 4 -15.33 26.00 4.21
C ARG A 4 -15.55 25.15 2.96
N ARG A 5 -15.57 25.79 1.82
CA ARG A 5 -15.52 25.15 0.50
C ARG A 5 -14.12 24.61 0.25
N GLY A 6 -14.08 23.44 -0.38
CA GLY A 6 -12.98 22.62 -0.79
C GLY A 6 -11.64 23.30 -1.14
N ARG A 7 -10.60 22.82 -0.47
CA ARG A 7 -9.22 23.29 -0.63
C ARG A 7 -8.42 22.47 -1.68
N TRP A 8 -9.10 21.73 -2.52
CA TRP A 8 -8.47 20.84 -3.52
C TRP A 8 -8.72 21.31 -4.96
N GLU A 9 -8.67 22.63 -5.22
CA GLU A 9 -8.72 23.14 -6.59
C GLU A 9 -7.33 23.18 -7.22
N GLN A 10 -7.30 22.67 -8.44
CA GLN A 10 -6.17 22.49 -9.33
C GLN A 10 -5.28 23.74 -9.43
N ASN A 11 -4.02 23.66 -9.02
CA ASN A 11 -3.00 24.60 -9.42
C ASN A 11 -2.49 24.21 -10.81
N SER A 12 -2.93 24.95 -11.82
CA SER A 12 -2.44 24.93 -13.18
C SER A 12 -0.95 25.35 -13.23
N CYS A 13 -0.16 24.51 -13.86
CA CYS A 13 1.28 24.62 -14.03
C CYS A 13 1.69 25.82 -14.90
N PRO A 14 2.70 26.63 -14.53
CA PRO A 14 3.47 27.44 -15.47
C PRO A 14 4.73 26.67 -15.92
N SER A 15 5.04 26.83 -17.19
CA SER A 15 6.08 26.22 -18.01
C SER A 15 7.50 26.20 -17.45
N ALA A 16 8.21 25.13 -17.85
CA ALA A 16 9.60 24.78 -17.73
C ALA A 16 10.64 25.91 -17.55
N ALA A 17 11.36 25.85 -16.44
CA ALA A 17 12.74 26.29 -16.33
C ALA A 17 13.50 25.24 -15.54
N VAL A 18 14.55 24.67 -16.12
CA VAL A 18 15.51 23.74 -15.50
C VAL A 18 16.11 24.42 -14.27
N ARG A 19 15.60 24.08 -13.10
CA ARG A 19 16.25 24.31 -11.80
C ARG A 19 16.30 22.97 -11.10
N GLY A 20 17.40 22.67 -10.41
CA GLY A 20 17.66 21.40 -9.75
C GLY A 20 16.39 20.79 -9.16
N SER A 21 16.09 19.55 -9.50
CA SER A 21 14.85 18.88 -9.15
C SER A 21 14.74 18.85 -7.62
N ILE A 22 13.92 19.73 -7.06
CA ILE A 22 13.47 19.54 -5.67
C ILE A 22 12.61 18.28 -5.73
N PHE A 23 13.15 17.17 -5.27
CA PHE A 23 12.39 15.93 -5.15
C PHE A 23 11.17 16.19 -4.25
N ARG A 24 10.00 15.80 -4.70
CA ARG A 24 8.73 16.02 -4.01
C ARG A 24 7.97 14.71 -3.94
N VAL A 25 7.49 14.37 -2.75
CA VAL A 25 6.59 13.22 -2.61
C VAL A 25 5.18 13.62 -3.06
N LYS A 26 4.59 12.84 -3.95
CA LYS A 26 3.17 12.95 -4.27
C LYS A 26 2.38 12.06 -3.30
N ILE A 27 1.47 12.64 -2.54
CA ILE A 27 0.53 11.93 -1.69
C ILE A 27 -0.83 11.93 -2.39
N ILE A 28 -1.34 10.74 -2.71
CA ILE A 28 -2.68 10.57 -3.27
C ILE A 28 -3.61 10.20 -2.13
N THR A 29 -4.58 11.05 -1.84
CA THR A 29 -5.57 10.84 -0.78
C THR A 29 -6.83 11.66 -1.05
N GLU A 30 -7.93 11.30 -0.40
CA GLU A 30 -9.16 12.11 -0.38
C GLU A 30 -9.85 12.00 0.98
N GLU A 31 -10.52 13.08 1.39
CA GLU A 31 -11.22 13.14 2.67
C GLU A 31 -12.30 12.05 2.82
N LYS A 32 -12.93 11.65 1.72
CA LYS A 32 -13.96 10.61 1.71
C LYS A 32 -13.47 9.27 2.24
N CYS A 33 -12.19 8.91 2.05
CA CYS A 33 -11.66 7.62 2.55
C CYS A 33 -11.72 7.50 4.09
N ALA A 34 -11.96 8.60 4.81
CA ALA A 34 -12.23 8.63 6.25
C ALA A 34 -13.73 8.49 6.60
N GLY A 35 -14.62 8.36 5.61
CA GLY A 35 -16.07 8.43 5.80
C GLY A 35 -16.73 7.19 6.42
N TYR A 36 -15.98 6.10 6.65
CA TYR A 36 -16.50 4.89 7.27
C TYR A 36 -15.72 4.49 8.53
N SER A 37 -16.42 3.93 9.52
CA SER A 37 -15.81 3.46 10.76
C SER A 37 -16.78 2.56 11.54
N ARG A 38 -16.22 1.68 12.37
CA ARG A 38 -16.94 0.90 13.39
C ARG A 38 -16.26 1.11 14.74
N TYR A 39 -17.04 1.32 15.78
CA TYR A 39 -16.50 1.53 17.13
C TYR A 39 -15.55 0.37 17.54
N GLY A 40 -14.38 0.71 18.01
CA GLY A 40 -13.36 -0.25 18.43
C GLY A 40 -12.60 -0.95 17.28
N HIS A 41 -12.95 -0.70 16.02
CA HIS A 41 -12.25 -1.30 14.88
C HIS A 41 -10.87 -0.67 14.70
N PRO A 42 -9.79 -1.48 14.54
CA PRO A 42 -8.43 -0.96 14.41
C PRO A 42 -8.22 -0.20 13.09
N GLU A 43 -8.83 -0.67 11.98
CA GLU A 43 -8.85 0.03 10.70
C GLU A 43 -9.86 1.17 10.80
N ARG A 44 -9.37 2.39 11.09
CA ARG A 44 -10.16 3.57 11.48
C ARG A 44 -9.72 4.83 10.73
N PRO A 45 -10.59 5.86 10.62
CA PRO A 45 -10.29 7.12 9.95
C PRO A 45 -8.99 7.80 10.39
N ALA A 46 -8.66 7.75 11.69
CA ALA A 46 -7.47 8.38 12.27
C ALA A 46 -6.16 7.92 11.60
N ARG A 47 -6.12 6.72 11.01
CA ARG A 47 -4.96 6.25 10.25
C ARG A 47 -4.59 7.19 9.10
N VAL A 48 -5.57 7.81 8.47
CA VAL A 48 -5.37 8.77 7.38
C VAL A 48 -5.45 10.20 7.89
N THR A 49 -6.47 10.56 8.68
CA THR A 49 -6.67 11.96 9.11
C THR A 49 -5.52 12.50 9.97
N ASP A 50 -4.99 11.70 10.90
CA ASP A 50 -3.87 12.11 11.74
C ASP A 50 -2.57 12.19 10.93
N THR A 51 -2.39 11.27 9.96
CA THR A 51 -1.24 11.31 9.04
C THR A 51 -1.29 12.55 8.14
N VAL A 52 -2.44 12.88 7.57
CA VAL A 52 -2.63 14.11 6.79
C VAL A 52 -2.30 15.33 7.64
N ALA A 53 -2.82 15.39 8.87
CA ALA A 53 -2.55 16.49 9.79
C ALA A 53 -1.06 16.66 10.09
N LEU A 54 -0.32 15.57 10.32
CA LEU A 54 1.13 15.62 10.52
C LEU A 54 1.83 16.12 9.25
N LEU A 55 1.49 15.54 8.09
CA LEU A 55 2.15 15.86 6.83
C LEU A 55 1.87 17.28 6.35
N GLU A 56 0.73 17.88 6.68
CA GLU A 56 0.41 19.28 6.39
C GLU A 56 1.18 20.28 7.28
N ASN A 57 1.50 19.88 8.52
CA ASN A 57 2.13 20.76 9.51
C ASN A 57 3.66 20.63 9.56
N GLN A 58 4.27 19.68 8.87
CA GLN A 58 5.72 19.52 8.77
C GLN A 58 6.30 20.39 7.63
N ASN A 59 7.60 20.70 7.68
CA ASN A 59 8.31 21.54 6.71
C ASN A 59 9.58 20.89 6.13
N GLU A 60 9.82 19.62 6.44
CA GLU A 60 11.01 18.88 6.01
C GLU A 60 10.85 18.29 4.61
N LEU A 61 9.65 17.80 4.28
CA LEU A 61 9.34 17.18 2.99
C LEU A 61 8.40 18.08 2.18
N PRO A 62 8.79 18.50 0.97
CA PRO A 62 7.87 19.14 0.06
C PRO A 62 6.88 18.11 -0.51
N ILE A 63 5.61 18.26 -0.18
CA ILE A 63 4.52 17.36 -0.55
C ILE A 63 3.67 17.97 -1.66
N ILE A 64 3.28 17.14 -2.64
CA ILE A 64 2.25 17.44 -3.63
C ILE A 64 1.03 16.58 -3.29
N TRP A 65 -0.08 17.20 -2.95
CA TRP A 65 -1.34 16.53 -2.71
C TRP A 65 -2.10 16.31 -4.01
N ALA A 66 -2.69 15.12 -4.17
CA ALA A 66 -3.54 14.78 -5.29
C ALA A 66 -4.75 13.95 -4.82
N ALA A 67 -5.89 14.14 -5.46
CA ALA A 67 -7.03 13.26 -5.28
C ALA A 67 -6.94 12.08 -6.26
N PRO A 68 -7.52 10.90 -5.92
CA PRO A 68 -7.63 9.79 -6.85
C PRO A 68 -8.57 10.14 -8.03
N GLY A 69 -8.28 9.57 -9.19
CA GLY A 69 -9.16 9.61 -10.35
C GLY A 69 -10.30 8.60 -10.26
N GLU A 70 -10.67 8.02 -11.39
CA GLU A 70 -11.70 7.00 -11.50
C GLU A 70 -11.07 5.66 -11.91
N VAL A 71 -11.76 4.56 -11.61
CA VAL A 71 -11.40 3.20 -12.02
C VAL A 71 -12.54 2.55 -12.78
N ALA A 72 -12.21 1.93 -13.92
CA ALA A 72 -13.15 1.14 -14.70
C ALA A 72 -13.28 -0.30 -14.15
N ASP A 73 -14.44 -0.92 -14.34
CA ASP A 73 -14.68 -2.31 -13.93
C ASP A 73 -13.69 -3.28 -14.57
N GLU A 74 -13.31 -3.07 -15.83
CA GLU A 74 -12.35 -3.92 -16.53
C GLU A 74 -10.99 -3.98 -15.81
N GLN A 75 -10.55 -2.88 -15.20
CA GLN A 75 -9.29 -2.84 -14.47
C GLN A 75 -9.39 -3.68 -13.18
N ILE A 76 -10.50 -3.57 -12.46
CA ILE A 76 -10.76 -4.36 -11.24
C ILE A 76 -10.90 -5.85 -11.60
N LEU A 77 -11.60 -6.17 -12.68
CA LEU A 77 -11.85 -7.52 -13.12
C LEU A 77 -10.60 -8.25 -13.64
N ARG A 78 -9.47 -7.57 -13.84
CA ARG A 78 -8.18 -8.24 -14.07
C ARG A 78 -7.77 -9.09 -12.85
N ALA A 79 -8.06 -8.58 -11.65
CA ALA A 79 -7.68 -9.20 -10.39
C ALA A 79 -8.82 -10.00 -9.74
N HIS A 80 -10.05 -9.54 -9.88
CA HIS A 80 -11.20 -10.06 -9.14
C HIS A 80 -12.26 -10.70 -10.04
N ALA A 81 -12.98 -11.67 -9.48
CA ALA A 81 -14.15 -12.24 -10.11
C ALA A 81 -15.36 -11.26 -10.04
N PRO A 82 -16.24 -11.25 -11.04
CA PRO A 82 -17.41 -10.36 -11.05
C PRO A 82 -18.32 -10.50 -9.82
N GLU A 83 -18.38 -11.69 -9.24
CA GLU A 83 -19.17 -11.99 -8.05
C GLU A 83 -18.70 -11.19 -6.83
N LEU A 84 -17.41 -10.85 -6.75
CA LEU A 84 -16.89 -10.03 -5.68
C LEU A 84 -17.42 -8.59 -5.78
N LEU A 85 -17.45 -8.00 -6.98
CA LEU A 85 -18.00 -6.66 -7.18
C LEU A 85 -19.50 -6.61 -6.84
N ALA A 86 -20.24 -7.66 -7.19
CA ALA A 86 -21.64 -7.78 -6.80
C ALA A 86 -21.78 -7.91 -5.27
N ARG A 87 -20.89 -8.67 -4.63
CA ARG A 87 -20.88 -8.89 -3.15
C ARG A 87 -20.64 -7.61 -2.36
N LEU A 88 -19.84 -6.67 -2.89
CA LEU A 88 -19.58 -5.37 -2.23
C LEU A 88 -20.86 -4.51 -2.05
N LYS A 89 -21.93 -4.80 -2.77
CA LYS A 89 -23.20 -4.08 -2.71
C LYS A 89 -24.22 -4.72 -1.76
N ILE A 90 -23.92 -5.89 -1.21
CA ILE A 90 -24.83 -6.63 -0.31
C ILE A 90 -24.56 -6.22 1.14
N PRO A 91 -25.55 -5.70 1.89
CA PRO A 91 -25.39 -5.22 3.25
C PRO A 91 -25.24 -6.38 4.24
N GLN A 92 -24.11 -7.04 4.20
CA GLN A 92 -23.73 -8.15 5.08
C GLN A 92 -22.21 -8.12 5.30
N ASP A 93 -21.75 -8.31 6.53
CA ASP A 93 -20.33 -8.40 6.86
C ASP A 93 -19.65 -9.53 6.04
N PHE A 94 -18.42 -9.31 5.61
CA PHE A 94 -17.68 -10.26 4.76
C PHE A 94 -17.08 -11.40 5.58
N ASP A 95 -16.55 -11.06 6.74
CA ASP A 95 -16.11 -11.97 7.79
C ASP A 95 -16.18 -11.25 9.15
N ALA A 96 -15.60 -11.86 10.21
CA ALA A 96 -15.62 -11.28 11.55
C ALA A 96 -14.91 -9.92 11.66
N ASP A 97 -13.91 -9.71 10.81
CA ASP A 97 -12.99 -8.57 10.85
C ASP A 97 -13.16 -7.61 9.66
N THR A 98 -14.04 -7.95 8.71
CA THR A 98 -14.27 -7.16 7.50
C THR A 98 -15.75 -6.80 7.40
N PRO A 99 -16.18 -5.76 8.14
CA PRO A 99 -17.60 -5.38 8.19
C PRO A 99 -18.07 -4.73 6.89
N PHE A 100 -19.36 -4.87 6.61
CA PHE A 100 -20.00 -4.06 5.59
C PHE A 100 -20.18 -2.62 6.09
N TYR A 101 -19.89 -1.66 5.22
CA TYR A 101 -20.21 -0.25 5.42
C TYR A 101 -21.05 0.24 4.23
N GLU A 102 -21.96 1.16 4.46
CA GLU A 102 -22.65 1.85 3.38
C GLU A 102 -21.61 2.50 2.43
N ASN A 103 -21.79 2.32 1.14
CA ASN A 103 -20.88 2.82 0.09
C ASN A 103 -19.44 2.23 0.15
N ILE A 104 -19.22 1.07 0.80
CA ILE A 104 -17.88 0.46 0.85
C ILE A 104 -17.31 0.17 -0.55
N SER A 105 -18.17 -0.12 -1.52
CA SER A 105 -17.77 -0.28 -2.91
C SER A 105 -17.10 0.97 -3.46
N ASP A 106 -17.59 2.16 -3.13
CA ASP A 106 -17.04 3.42 -3.64
C ASP A 106 -15.71 3.76 -2.96
N TYR A 107 -15.60 3.52 -1.65
CA TYR A 107 -14.33 3.66 -0.93
C TYR A 107 -13.25 2.71 -1.46
N ALA A 108 -13.61 1.44 -1.70
CA ALA A 108 -12.67 0.47 -2.26
C ALA A 108 -12.24 0.86 -3.68
N ARG A 109 -13.16 1.34 -4.51
CA ARG A 109 -12.86 1.84 -5.86
C ARG A 109 -11.95 3.07 -5.83
N ALA A 110 -12.16 4.00 -4.90
CA ALA A 110 -11.28 5.16 -4.75
C ALA A 110 -9.84 4.74 -4.36
N SER A 111 -9.68 3.74 -3.48
CA SER A 111 -8.37 3.18 -3.16
C SER A 111 -7.70 2.52 -4.37
N VAL A 112 -8.45 1.79 -5.19
CA VAL A 112 -7.93 1.22 -6.45
C VAL A 112 -7.54 2.33 -7.43
N ALA A 113 -8.38 3.37 -7.60
CA ALA A 113 -8.07 4.50 -8.47
C ALA A 113 -6.78 5.19 -8.05
N ALA A 114 -6.59 5.41 -6.74
CA ALA A 114 -5.35 5.95 -6.19
C ALA A 114 -4.13 5.06 -6.49
N ALA A 115 -4.28 3.73 -6.44
CA ALA A 115 -3.22 2.79 -6.78
C ALA A 115 -2.82 2.87 -8.27
N LEU A 116 -3.81 3.00 -9.15
CA LEU A 116 -3.58 3.17 -10.59
C LEU A 116 -2.94 4.52 -10.93
N ASP A 117 -3.33 5.59 -10.23
CA ASP A 117 -2.70 6.89 -10.41
C ASP A 117 -1.28 6.92 -9.81
N ALA A 118 -1.03 6.17 -8.73
CA ALA A 118 0.30 5.97 -8.19
C ALA A 118 1.21 5.22 -9.19
N LEU A 119 0.71 4.18 -9.85
CA LEU A 119 1.41 3.50 -10.93
C LEU A 119 1.79 4.46 -12.06
N LYS A 120 0.85 5.31 -12.52
CA LYS A 120 1.11 6.33 -13.57
C LYS A 120 2.17 7.33 -13.13
N ALA A 121 2.08 7.83 -11.89
CA ALA A 121 3.04 8.78 -11.33
C ALA A 121 4.46 8.19 -11.24
N ALA A 122 4.57 6.94 -10.76
CA ALA A 122 5.87 6.25 -10.68
C ALA A 122 6.51 6.04 -12.06
N ARG A 123 5.73 5.72 -13.09
CA ARG A 123 6.22 5.64 -14.48
C ARG A 123 6.75 6.97 -15.02
N ASN A 124 6.26 8.08 -14.50
CA ASN A 124 6.75 9.42 -14.81
C ASN A 124 7.96 9.83 -13.94
N GLY A 125 8.48 8.93 -13.12
CA GLY A 125 9.63 9.18 -12.25
C GLY A 125 9.29 9.98 -10.98
N GLU A 126 8.01 10.03 -10.58
CA GLU A 126 7.58 10.69 -9.35
C GLU A 126 7.66 9.73 -8.16
N ASN A 127 8.14 10.20 -7.00
CA ASN A 127 7.97 9.49 -5.74
C ASN A 127 6.52 9.65 -5.28
N VAL A 128 5.81 8.55 -5.10
CA VAL A 128 4.36 8.58 -4.83
C VAL A 128 3.96 7.60 -3.74
N PHE A 129 3.05 8.06 -2.89
CA PHE A 129 2.45 7.27 -1.82
C PHE A 129 0.92 7.44 -1.85
N SER A 130 0.19 6.35 -1.97
CA SER A 130 -1.27 6.32 -1.81
C SER A 130 -1.62 6.19 -0.33
N LEU A 131 -2.09 7.28 0.25
CA LEU A 131 -2.57 7.36 1.63
C LEU A 131 -4.10 7.21 1.63
N MET A 132 -4.56 6.00 1.30
CA MET A 132 -5.98 5.68 1.13
C MET A 132 -6.43 4.58 2.08
N ARG A 133 -7.74 4.49 2.27
CA ARG A 133 -8.49 3.43 2.93
C ARG A 133 -9.64 3.02 2.02
N PRO A 134 -10.00 1.73 1.97
CA PRO A 134 -9.45 0.57 2.69
C PRO A 134 -8.11 0.07 2.14
N PRO A 135 -7.35 -0.74 2.92
CA PRO A 135 -6.21 -1.51 2.44
C PRO A 135 -6.65 -2.60 1.45
N GLY A 136 -5.69 -3.37 0.88
CA GLY A 136 -6.02 -4.28 -0.22
C GLY A 136 -5.39 -5.67 -0.18
N HIS A 137 -4.24 -5.89 0.41
CA HIS A 137 -3.40 -7.07 0.17
C HIS A 137 -4.01 -8.42 0.62
N HIS A 138 -5.03 -8.42 1.49
CA HIS A 138 -5.74 -9.64 1.90
C HIS A 138 -6.90 -10.02 0.99
N ALA A 139 -7.46 -9.08 0.20
CA ALA A 139 -8.57 -9.39 -0.68
C ALA A 139 -8.12 -10.34 -1.79
N THR A 140 -8.68 -11.57 -1.79
CA THR A 140 -8.40 -12.59 -2.78
C THR A 140 -9.20 -12.34 -4.06
N ARG A 141 -8.99 -13.15 -5.09
CA ARG A 141 -9.78 -13.07 -6.33
C ARG A 141 -11.29 -13.10 -6.11
N LYS A 142 -11.77 -13.78 -5.07
CA LYS A 142 -13.20 -14.03 -4.82
C LYS A 142 -13.71 -13.57 -3.47
N LYS A 143 -12.84 -13.13 -2.54
CA LYS A 143 -13.23 -12.82 -1.16
C LYS A 143 -12.58 -11.53 -0.68
N SER A 144 -13.39 -10.65 -0.06
CA SER A 144 -12.92 -9.59 0.81
C SER A 144 -12.67 -10.16 2.20
N MET A 145 -11.54 -9.81 2.83
CA MET A 145 -11.16 -10.28 4.16
C MET A 145 -10.03 -9.42 4.74
N GLY A 146 -9.80 -9.49 6.05
CA GLY A 146 -8.68 -8.80 6.70
C GLY A 146 -8.71 -7.29 6.46
N PHE A 147 -9.88 -6.66 6.60
CA PHE A 147 -10.11 -5.23 6.36
C PHE A 147 -10.03 -4.81 4.88
N CYS A 148 -9.69 -5.73 3.97
CA CYS A 148 -9.48 -5.49 2.54
C CYS A 148 -10.72 -5.90 1.73
N TYR A 149 -11.16 -5.02 0.84
CA TYR A 149 -12.35 -5.25 0.01
C TYR A 149 -12.00 -5.54 -1.45
N LEU A 150 -11.08 -4.79 -2.03
CA LEU A 150 -10.46 -5.03 -3.32
C LEU A 150 -8.94 -5.03 -3.14
N ASN A 151 -8.22 -5.77 -3.97
CA ASN A 151 -6.77 -5.85 -3.89
C ASN A 151 -6.12 -4.75 -4.72
N ASN A 152 -5.91 -3.61 -4.10
CA ASN A 152 -5.39 -2.40 -4.75
C ASN A 152 -4.05 -2.65 -5.46
N ILE A 153 -3.13 -3.35 -4.79
CA ILE A 153 -1.77 -3.57 -5.29
C ILE A 153 -1.74 -4.60 -6.43
N ALA A 154 -2.52 -5.69 -6.33
CA ALA A 154 -2.59 -6.69 -7.39
C ALA A 154 -3.26 -6.12 -8.66
N ILE A 155 -4.31 -5.30 -8.51
CA ILE A 155 -4.94 -4.61 -9.63
C ILE A 155 -3.91 -3.71 -10.33
N ALA A 156 -3.16 -2.91 -9.57
CA ALA A 156 -2.14 -2.02 -10.13
C ALA A 156 -0.98 -2.81 -10.80
N ALA A 157 -0.56 -3.93 -10.22
CA ALA A 157 0.47 -4.79 -10.81
C ALA A 157 0.01 -5.41 -12.14
N LEU A 158 -1.23 -5.91 -12.21
CA LEU A 158 -1.80 -6.47 -13.44
C LEU A 158 -2.06 -5.38 -14.50
N GLU A 159 -2.47 -4.18 -14.08
CA GLU A 159 -2.59 -3.03 -14.99
C GLU A 159 -1.22 -2.62 -15.53
N ALA A 160 -0.16 -2.68 -14.73
CA ALA A 160 1.20 -2.40 -15.19
C ALA A 160 1.61 -3.35 -16.33
N LEU A 161 1.32 -4.65 -16.21
CA LEU A 161 1.55 -5.62 -17.28
C LEU A 161 0.68 -5.33 -18.51
N ALA A 162 -0.63 -5.12 -18.31
CA ALA A 162 -1.58 -4.88 -19.39
C ALA A 162 -1.25 -3.61 -20.20
N THR A 163 -0.52 -2.67 -19.60
CA THR A 163 -0.13 -1.39 -20.19
C THR A 163 1.36 -1.28 -20.55
N GLY A 164 2.02 -2.42 -20.72
CA GLY A 164 3.31 -2.51 -21.42
C GLY A 164 4.54 -2.83 -20.55
N SER A 165 4.41 -2.99 -19.22
CA SER A 165 5.54 -3.52 -18.43
C SER A 165 5.70 -5.02 -18.68
N ILE A 166 6.94 -5.48 -18.79
CA ILE A 166 7.29 -6.90 -19.01
C ILE A 166 7.51 -7.60 -17.65
N ARG A 167 8.13 -6.90 -16.70
CA ARG A 167 8.41 -7.44 -15.35
C ARG A 167 7.96 -6.44 -14.28
N VAL A 168 7.07 -6.91 -13.41
CA VAL A 168 6.55 -6.15 -12.27
C VAL A 168 6.88 -6.91 -10.99
N ALA A 169 7.50 -6.26 -10.01
CA ALA A 169 7.64 -6.83 -8.68
C ALA A 169 6.58 -6.22 -7.74
N VAL A 170 6.01 -7.06 -6.89
CA VAL A 170 5.24 -6.62 -5.72
C VAL A 170 6.06 -6.93 -4.49
N PHE A 171 6.38 -5.91 -3.69
CA PHE A 171 7.11 -6.02 -2.43
C PHE A 171 6.18 -5.64 -1.29
N ASP A 172 5.83 -6.62 -0.47
CA ASP A 172 4.89 -6.50 0.62
C ASP A 172 5.63 -6.69 1.95
N PHE A 173 5.71 -5.63 2.74
CA PHE A 173 6.33 -5.68 4.07
C PHE A 173 5.33 -5.37 5.20
N ASP A 174 4.04 -5.47 4.94
CA ASP A 174 3.05 -5.61 5.99
C ASP A 174 3.39 -6.82 6.87
N VAL A 175 3.14 -6.73 8.17
CA VAL A 175 3.46 -7.83 9.09
C VAL A 175 2.60 -9.07 8.84
N HIS A 176 1.45 -8.91 8.19
CA HIS A 176 0.57 -10.01 7.80
C HIS A 176 0.88 -10.46 6.37
N HIS A 177 0.76 -11.75 6.13
CA HIS A 177 0.93 -12.29 4.77
C HIS A 177 -0.11 -11.71 3.80
N GLY A 178 0.35 -11.16 2.68
CA GLY A 178 -0.50 -10.67 1.60
C GLY A 178 -1.14 -11.81 0.80
N ASN A 179 -1.93 -12.65 1.48
CA ASN A 179 -2.53 -13.86 0.92
C ASN A 179 -3.42 -13.60 -0.29
N GLY A 180 -4.09 -12.45 -0.33
CA GLY A 180 -4.92 -12.05 -1.47
C GLY A 180 -4.07 -11.70 -2.67
N THR A 181 -2.97 -10.99 -2.46
CA THR A 181 -2.00 -10.67 -3.51
C THR A 181 -1.36 -11.96 -4.05
N GLU A 182 -0.98 -12.90 -3.17
CA GLU A 182 -0.49 -14.21 -3.57
C GLU A 182 -1.52 -14.99 -4.41
N ASP A 183 -2.78 -15.09 -3.96
CA ASP A 183 -3.86 -15.77 -4.67
C ASP A 183 -4.09 -15.23 -6.10
N ILE A 184 -4.06 -13.91 -6.24
CA ILE A 184 -4.31 -13.25 -7.53
C ILE A 184 -3.12 -13.38 -8.47
N LEU A 185 -1.90 -13.24 -7.96
CA LEU A 185 -0.68 -13.17 -8.77
C LEU A 185 0.00 -14.53 -8.97
N LEU A 186 -0.46 -15.59 -8.29
CA LEU A 186 0.12 -16.92 -8.36
C LEU A 186 0.24 -17.41 -9.81
N ASN A 187 1.48 -17.75 -10.20
CA ASN A 187 1.85 -18.19 -11.54
C ASN A 187 1.54 -17.18 -12.68
N GLN A 188 1.22 -15.93 -12.34
CA GLN A 188 1.09 -14.87 -13.34
C GLN A 188 2.45 -14.60 -13.98
N GLU A 189 2.54 -14.73 -15.29
CA GLU A 189 3.75 -14.44 -16.03
C GLU A 189 4.11 -12.95 -15.96
N GLY A 190 5.38 -12.64 -15.84
CA GLY A 190 5.86 -11.26 -15.75
C GLY A 190 5.73 -10.62 -14.35
N VAL A 191 5.18 -11.31 -13.35
CA VAL A 191 5.08 -10.80 -11.97
C VAL A 191 5.89 -11.66 -11.02
N ALA A 192 6.53 -11.02 -10.04
CA ALA A 192 7.08 -11.68 -8.85
C ALA A 192 6.53 -10.98 -7.59
N PHE A 193 6.07 -11.76 -6.63
CA PHE A 193 5.56 -11.32 -5.34
C PHE A 193 6.52 -11.72 -4.23
N PHE A 194 6.92 -10.76 -3.39
CA PHE A 194 7.84 -10.91 -2.27
C PHE A 194 7.13 -10.42 -1.01
N SER A 195 6.76 -11.33 -0.10
CA SER A 195 6.06 -11.00 1.12
C SER A 195 6.90 -11.33 2.35
N ILE A 196 7.14 -10.34 3.19
CA ILE A 196 7.89 -10.45 4.44
C ILE A 196 6.92 -10.26 5.58
N HIS A 197 6.59 -11.32 6.31
CA HIS A 197 5.50 -11.32 7.27
C HIS A 197 5.76 -12.22 8.47
N GLN A 198 5.03 -11.98 9.55
CA GLN A 198 5.05 -12.83 10.73
C GLN A 198 4.34 -14.16 10.45
N PHE A 199 4.97 -15.27 10.85
CA PHE A 199 4.36 -16.59 10.82
C PHE A 199 4.82 -17.43 12.05
N PRO A 200 3.89 -18.09 12.80
CA PRO A 200 2.43 -18.08 12.59
C PRO A 200 1.78 -16.75 12.95
N ALA A 201 0.84 -16.31 12.12
CA ALA A 201 -0.04 -15.15 12.35
C ALA A 201 -1.24 -15.22 11.39
N TYR A 202 -2.17 -14.26 11.50
CA TYR A 202 -3.22 -14.07 10.49
C TYR A 202 -2.59 -13.87 9.10
N PRO A 203 -3.16 -14.41 8.03
CA PRO A 203 -4.33 -15.28 7.93
C PRO A 203 -4.01 -16.79 8.06
N GLY A 204 -2.82 -17.17 8.50
CA GLY A 204 -2.39 -18.58 8.66
C GLY A 204 -1.76 -19.17 7.39
N THR A 205 -1.32 -18.33 6.45
CA THR A 205 -0.69 -18.69 5.19
C THR A 205 0.70 -18.06 5.07
N GLY A 206 1.46 -18.37 4.01
CA GLY A 206 2.77 -17.77 3.75
C GLY A 206 3.96 -18.48 4.40
N GLU A 207 3.80 -19.69 4.93
CA GLU A 207 4.92 -20.46 5.53
C GLU A 207 6.03 -20.76 4.53
N LYS A 208 5.67 -20.97 3.25
CA LYS A 208 6.58 -21.40 2.19
C LYS A 208 6.28 -20.64 0.89
N ASN A 209 7.26 -20.61 -0.01
CA ASN A 209 7.08 -20.12 -1.37
C ASN A 209 5.99 -20.94 -2.09
N VAL A 210 5.20 -20.27 -2.95
CA VAL A 210 4.13 -20.91 -3.72
C VAL A 210 4.31 -20.60 -5.21
N GLY A 211 4.10 -21.62 -6.04
CA GLY A 211 4.26 -21.48 -7.47
C GLY A 211 5.70 -21.11 -7.90
N LYS A 212 5.79 -20.37 -9.00
CA LYS A 212 7.10 -19.98 -9.58
C LYS A 212 7.50 -18.55 -9.22
N ASN A 213 6.60 -17.77 -8.66
CA ASN A 213 6.70 -16.32 -8.58
C ASN A 213 6.26 -15.71 -7.25
N CYS A 214 5.79 -16.51 -6.28
CA CYS A 214 5.43 -16.02 -4.95
C CYS A 214 6.48 -16.48 -3.94
N PHE A 215 7.23 -15.52 -3.42
CA PHE A 215 8.35 -15.72 -2.50
C PHE A 215 7.97 -15.22 -1.11
N ASN A 216 7.86 -16.14 -0.16
CA ASN A 216 7.46 -15.88 1.21
C ASN A 216 8.67 -15.89 2.15
N TYR A 217 8.78 -14.87 2.99
CA TYR A 217 9.86 -14.66 3.94
C TYR A 217 9.28 -14.56 5.35
N PRO A 218 8.82 -15.70 5.92
CA PRO A 218 8.24 -15.69 7.24
C PRO A 218 9.28 -15.36 8.31
N VAL A 219 8.86 -14.56 9.29
CA VAL A 219 9.60 -14.25 10.51
C VAL A 219 8.80 -14.70 11.72
N ALA A 220 9.47 -15.23 12.75
CA ALA A 220 8.79 -15.66 13.96
C ALA A 220 8.22 -14.45 14.72
N PRO A 221 7.11 -14.63 15.47
CA PRO A 221 6.64 -13.60 16.41
C PRO A 221 7.75 -13.16 17.36
N SER A 222 7.83 -11.88 17.64
CA SER A 222 8.85 -11.26 18.51
C SER A 222 10.31 -11.58 18.13
N VAL A 223 10.55 -11.86 16.84
CA VAL A 223 11.92 -12.07 16.36
C VAL A 223 12.78 -10.83 16.62
N PRO A 224 14.08 -10.99 16.95
CA PRO A 224 14.97 -9.84 17.11
C PRO A 224 14.96 -8.92 15.89
N ARG A 225 14.98 -7.62 16.14
CA ARG A 225 14.93 -6.56 15.10
C ARG A 225 15.96 -6.78 14.00
N GLU A 226 17.19 -7.15 14.35
CA GLU A 226 18.27 -7.39 13.40
C GLU A 226 17.94 -8.56 12.46
N THR A 227 17.30 -9.59 12.97
CA THR A 227 16.85 -10.74 12.16
C THR A 227 15.72 -10.34 11.22
N TYR A 228 14.76 -9.52 11.70
CA TYR A 228 13.69 -8.99 10.84
C TYR A 228 14.30 -8.16 9.70
N ARG A 229 15.19 -7.22 10.02
CA ARG A 229 15.91 -6.40 9.02
C ARG A 229 16.72 -7.24 8.03
N ALA A 230 17.42 -8.25 8.49
CA ALA A 230 18.18 -9.14 7.61
C ALA A 230 17.24 -9.88 6.63
N THR A 231 16.04 -10.26 7.08
CA THR A 231 15.03 -10.89 6.23
C THR A 231 14.50 -9.93 5.17
N LEU A 232 14.19 -8.68 5.54
CA LEU A 232 13.81 -7.62 4.60
C LEU A 232 14.92 -7.36 3.56
N ALA A 233 16.17 -7.25 4.00
CA ALA A 233 17.32 -7.05 3.11
C ALA A 233 17.49 -8.21 2.11
N ARG A 234 17.29 -9.45 2.56
CA ARG A 234 17.34 -10.65 1.69
C ARG A 234 16.24 -10.59 0.63
N ALA A 235 15.00 -10.27 1.02
CA ALA A 235 13.88 -10.15 0.09
C ALA A 235 14.12 -9.05 -0.96
N LEU A 236 14.66 -7.89 -0.56
CA LEU A 236 15.06 -6.82 -1.48
C LEU A 236 16.18 -7.25 -2.45
N ALA A 237 17.15 -8.04 -1.97
CA ALA A 237 18.20 -8.57 -2.82
C ALA A 237 17.65 -9.57 -3.86
N ASP A 238 16.68 -10.39 -3.49
CA ASP A 238 16.02 -11.33 -4.41
C ASP A 238 15.10 -10.59 -5.39
N LEU A 239 14.37 -9.56 -4.95
CA LEU A 239 13.62 -8.65 -5.81
C LEU A 239 14.54 -8.02 -6.88
N LYS A 240 15.72 -7.55 -6.49
CA LYS A 240 16.68 -6.95 -7.42
C LYS A 240 17.16 -7.96 -8.47
N LYS A 241 17.32 -9.25 -8.12
CA LYS A 241 17.68 -10.32 -9.06
C LYS A 241 16.59 -10.58 -10.11
N PHE A 242 15.34 -10.35 -9.77
CA PHE A 242 14.21 -10.46 -10.70
C PHE A 242 14.25 -9.38 -11.80
N GLN A 243 14.98 -8.27 -11.57
CA GLN A 243 15.14 -7.13 -12.49
C GLN A 243 13.81 -6.55 -12.96
N PRO A 244 12.92 -6.11 -12.06
CA PRO A 244 11.65 -5.52 -12.44
C PRO A 244 11.85 -4.16 -13.12
N GLU A 245 10.91 -3.78 -13.97
CA GLU A 245 10.83 -2.44 -14.57
C GLU A 245 10.10 -1.45 -13.66
N ILE A 246 9.26 -1.97 -12.77
CA ILE A 246 8.54 -1.21 -11.77
C ILE A 246 8.30 -2.06 -10.53
N VAL A 247 8.31 -1.44 -9.36
CA VAL A 247 8.02 -2.08 -8.08
C VAL A 247 6.74 -1.49 -7.49
N ALA A 248 5.75 -2.33 -7.22
CA ALA A 248 4.58 -2.00 -6.44
C ALA A 248 4.83 -2.38 -4.98
N VAL A 249 4.67 -1.45 -4.04
CA VAL A 249 4.99 -1.67 -2.62
C VAL A 249 3.73 -1.63 -1.78
N SER A 250 3.37 -2.77 -1.17
CA SER A 250 2.40 -2.85 -0.07
C SER A 250 3.10 -2.44 1.22
N VAL A 251 2.74 -1.27 1.74
CA VAL A 251 3.42 -0.64 2.86
C VAL A 251 2.59 -0.78 4.12
N GLY A 252 2.88 -1.82 4.91
CA GLY A 252 2.33 -2.00 6.26
C GLY A 252 3.29 -1.47 7.32
N PHE A 253 2.75 -0.83 8.34
CA PHE A 253 3.51 -0.30 9.47
C PHE A 253 3.27 -1.10 10.76
N ASP A 254 2.56 -2.20 10.67
CA ASP A 254 2.19 -3.06 11.79
C ASP A 254 3.30 -4.06 12.21
N ALA A 255 4.40 -4.15 11.45
CA ALA A 255 5.65 -4.73 11.93
C ALA A 255 6.34 -3.88 13.03
N TYR A 256 5.81 -2.71 13.35
CA TYR A 256 6.29 -1.82 14.41
C TYR A 256 6.14 -2.43 15.79
N ALA A 257 7.17 -2.32 16.64
CA ALA A 257 7.23 -2.95 17.94
C ALA A 257 6.11 -2.55 18.93
N ARG A 258 5.38 -1.46 18.66
CA ARG A 258 4.24 -1.01 19.48
C ARG A 258 2.91 -1.08 18.73
N ASP A 259 2.84 -1.84 17.64
CA ASP A 259 1.56 -2.08 16.97
C ASP A 259 0.71 -3.06 17.79
N PRO A 260 -0.61 -2.80 17.94
CA PRO A 260 -1.47 -3.62 18.78
C PRO A 260 -1.89 -4.95 18.13
N LEU A 261 -1.70 -5.15 16.84
CA LEU A 261 -2.23 -6.32 16.12
C LEU A 261 -1.18 -7.40 15.82
N ALA A 262 0.10 -7.11 16.02
CA ALA A 262 1.16 -8.05 15.74
C ALA A 262 2.27 -8.00 16.80
N GLN A 263 3.23 -8.89 16.64
CA GLN A 263 4.40 -8.98 17.51
C GLN A 263 5.67 -8.65 16.72
N GLY A 264 5.60 -7.54 15.97
CA GLY A 264 6.73 -6.99 15.23
C GLY A 264 7.81 -6.42 16.14
N SER A 265 8.98 -6.16 15.59
CA SER A 265 10.14 -5.64 16.32
C SER A 265 10.77 -4.40 15.66
N LEU A 266 10.17 -3.89 14.59
CA LEU A 266 10.71 -2.74 13.87
C LEU A 266 10.44 -1.43 14.61
N LEU A 267 11.32 -0.46 14.39
CA LEU A 267 11.24 0.90 14.92
C LEU A 267 11.11 1.91 13.76
N ALA A 268 10.88 3.17 14.06
CA ALA A 268 10.70 4.21 13.04
C ALA A 268 11.89 4.33 12.07
N GLU A 269 13.11 4.16 12.56
CA GLU A 269 14.32 4.17 11.74
C GLU A 269 14.42 2.99 10.77
N ASP A 270 13.68 1.90 10.98
CA ASP A 270 13.64 0.78 10.04
C ASP A 270 12.74 1.09 8.84
N PHE A 271 11.66 1.80 9.05
CA PHE A 271 10.81 2.29 7.94
C PHE A 271 11.52 3.38 7.14
N PHE A 272 12.28 4.25 7.80
CA PHE A 272 13.17 5.19 7.13
C PHE A 272 14.20 4.44 6.26
N TRP A 273 14.87 3.45 6.81
CA TRP A 273 15.82 2.61 6.08
C TRP A 273 15.17 1.88 4.90
N LEU A 274 13.95 1.32 5.07
CA LEU A 274 13.22 0.69 3.95
C LEU A 274 12.97 1.67 2.81
N GLY A 275 12.57 2.90 3.11
CA GLY A 275 12.45 3.96 2.11
C GLY A 275 13.75 4.22 1.36
N GLN A 276 14.89 4.27 2.08
CA GLN A 276 16.23 4.44 1.48
C GLN A 276 16.61 3.25 0.58
N GLU A 277 16.36 2.02 1.01
CA GLU A 277 16.67 0.81 0.22
C GLU A 277 15.85 0.75 -1.07
N LEU A 278 14.55 1.07 -1.01
CA LEU A 278 13.69 1.13 -2.21
C LEU A 278 14.19 2.20 -3.18
N ARG A 279 14.53 3.39 -2.69
CA ARG A 279 15.15 4.45 -3.51
C ARG A 279 16.48 3.99 -4.13
N ALA A 280 17.30 3.27 -3.38
CA ALA A 280 18.60 2.79 -3.84
C ALA A 280 18.51 1.74 -4.96
N LEU A 281 17.36 1.11 -5.16
CA LEU A 281 17.11 0.22 -6.30
C LEU A 281 17.26 0.95 -7.64
N LYS A 282 16.97 2.26 -7.68
CA LYS A 282 16.91 3.09 -8.91
C LYS A 282 15.93 2.55 -9.95
N ILE A 283 14.89 1.89 -9.49
CA ILE A 283 13.78 1.37 -10.28
C ILE A 283 12.55 2.20 -9.90
N PRO A 284 11.71 2.63 -10.84
CA PRO A 284 10.45 3.28 -10.52
C PRO A 284 9.63 2.44 -9.55
N PHE A 285 9.08 3.06 -8.51
CA PHE A 285 8.21 2.37 -7.56
C PHE A 285 7.11 3.29 -7.06
N PHE A 286 6.02 2.67 -6.61
CA PHE A 286 4.91 3.35 -5.93
C PHE A 286 4.52 2.58 -4.68
N SER A 287 4.02 3.31 -3.70
CA SER A 287 3.71 2.79 -2.36
C SER A 287 2.23 2.95 -2.05
N LEU A 288 1.61 1.89 -1.53
CA LEU A 288 0.21 1.88 -1.08
C LEU A 288 0.16 1.54 0.40
N LEU A 289 -0.59 2.32 1.18
CA LEU A 289 -0.82 2.04 2.60
C LEU A 289 -1.63 0.74 2.76
N GLU A 290 -1.09 -0.18 3.56
CA GLU A 290 -1.80 -1.38 4.02
C GLU A 290 -2.07 -1.28 5.53
N GLY A 291 -1.46 -2.13 6.37
CA GLY A 291 -1.62 -2.13 7.81
C GLY A 291 -0.86 -1.03 8.55
N GLY A 292 -0.93 -1.10 9.88
CA GLY A 292 -0.39 -0.12 10.81
C GLY A 292 -1.50 0.54 11.64
N TYR A 293 -1.57 0.15 12.91
CA TYR A 293 -2.71 0.45 13.80
C TYR A 293 -2.28 1.16 15.07
N SER A 294 -0.98 1.35 15.27
CA SER A 294 -0.42 2.16 16.34
C SER A 294 -0.86 3.62 16.19
N ARG A 295 -0.87 4.36 17.30
CA ARG A 295 -1.05 5.81 17.29
C ARG A 295 0.14 6.55 16.68
N ASP A 296 1.28 5.89 16.59
CA ASP A 296 2.51 6.42 16.00
C ASP A 296 2.55 6.27 14.46
N LEU A 297 1.49 5.76 13.84
CA LEU A 297 1.44 5.56 12.39
C LEU A 297 1.82 6.80 11.57
N PRO A 298 1.37 8.03 11.93
CA PRO A 298 1.78 9.25 11.20
C PRO A 298 3.30 9.44 11.15
N GLU A 299 3.98 9.24 12.28
CA GLU A 299 5.44 9.37 12.41
C GLU A 299 6.18 8.28 11.64
N LEU A 300 5.64 7.05 11.62
CA LEU A 300 6.21 5.94 10.86
C LEU A 300 6.12 6.18 9.36
N ILE A 301 4.96 6.64 8.87
CA ILE A 301 4.78 7.04 7.47
C ILE A 301 5.74 8.19 7.14
N PHE A 302 5.85 9.20 7.99
CA PHE A 302 6.75 10.31 7.76
C PHE A 302 8.22 9.88 7.69
N ALA A 303 8.66 8.97 8.58
CA ALA A 303 10.00 8.39 8.55
C ALA A 303 10.25 7.64 7.22
N TYR A 304 9.30 6.81 6.78
CA TYR A 304 9.38 6.10 5.50
C TYR A 304 9.52 7.08 4.32
N LEU A 305 8.68 8.11 4.26
CA LEU A 305 8.70 9.12 3.21
C LEU A 305 10.03 9.90 3.19
N LYS A 306 10.62 10.20 4.34
CA LYS A 306 11.97 10.80 4.41
C LYS A 306 13.02 9.88 3.80
N GLY A 307 12.95 8.59 4.07
CA GLY A 307 13.82 7.58 3.44
C GLY A 307 13.68 7.55 1.92
N VAL A 308 12.46 7.55 1.41
CA VAL A 308 12.13 7.61 -0.03
C VAL A 308 12.73 8.86 -0.69
N GLU A 309 12.70 10.01 -0.02
CA GLU A 309 13.28 11.25 -0.51
C GLU A 309 14.80 11.35 -0.28
N GLY A 310 15.36 10.53 0.61
CA GLY A 310 16.78 10.56 0.98
C GLY A 310 17.15 11.77 1.82
N LYS A 311 16.27 12.15 2.75
CA LYS A 311 16.44 13.29 3.67
C LYS A 311 16.64 12.84 5.08
#